data_c551a605e73aae154a6605aedf435b92
#
_entry.id   c551a605e73aae154a6605aedf435b92
#
_cell.length_a   1.000
_cell.length_b   1.000
_cell.length_c   1.000
_cell.angle_alpha   90.00
_cell.angle_beta   90.00
_cell.angle_gamma   90.00
#
_symmetry.space_group_name_H-M   'P 1'
#
loop_
_entity.id
_entity.type
_entity.pdbx_description
1 polymer ?
#
loop_
_entity_poly.entity_id
_entity_poly.type
_entity_poly.pdbx_seq_one_letter_code
_entity_poly.pdbx_strand_id
1 'polypeptide(L)'
;MQIYEYPRETRIDGKCVLALGFFDGVHIAHRDLIETARKIAEKKRLPLGIFTFTGDVKGGAERIYSDREKNRIFESLGADFTVYADFAAIKDLTPEEFVEKILVSSLGCVISVAGFNFRFGRGASGDAESLKALMARAGGEAVIKSEITHGGETVSSTRIRNLLTSGRMKEATSLLGAPYYIIGRVEHGNKTGRTLGFPTVNLPMSEGGVTLRRGVYRSAVPIGEKIYHGITNIGTCPTFDERSVHSETYILDFEGDIYGEEICIYLLDFMREEIAFSTPSDLKMQINIDKNRAIKENGDITWQELGLK
;
A
#
# COMPACT_ATOMS: atom_id res chain seq x y z
N MET A 1 -6.54 2.80 -14.54
CA MET A 1 -5.45 3.79 -14.38
C MET A 1 -4.27 3.42 -15.30
N GLN A 2 -3.66 4.39 -16.02
CA GLN A 2 -2.48 4.17 -16.85
C GLN A 2 -1.20 4.22 -16.00
N ILE A 3 -0.16 3.46 -16.39
CA ILE A 3 1.13 3.43 -15.69
C ILE A 3 2.22 3.76 -16.69
N TYR A 4 3.08 4.71 -16.36
CA TYR A 4 4.22 5.15 -17.15
C TYR A 4 5.53 4.94 -16.40
N GLU A 5 6.60 4.56 -17.09
CA GLU A 5 7.94 4.40 -16.52
C GLU A 5 8.87 5.46 -17.12
N TYR A 6 9.30 6.42 -16.31
CA TYR A 6 10.29 7.41 -16.71
C TYR A 6 11.72 6.89 -16.44
N PRO A 7 12.68 6.94 -17.39
CA PRO A 7 12.67 7.72 -18.63
C PRO A 7 12.23 6.95 -19.90
N ARG A 8 11.72 5.74 -19.80
CA ARG A 8 11.30 4.98 -20.99
C ARG A 8 10.19 5.67 -21.77
N GLU A 9 9.21 6.16 -21.03
CA GLU A 9 8.07 6.93 -21.55
C GLU A 9 8.23 8.36 -21.07
N THR A 10 8.74 9.22 -21.95
CA THR A 10 9.22 10.55 -21.57
C THR A 10 8.21 11.66 -21.79
N ARG A 11 7.03 11.37 -22.36
CA ARG A 11 6.06 12.41 -22.69
C ARG A 11 4.63 11.96 -22.43
N ILE A 12 3.92 12.77 -21.66
CA ILE A 12 2.46 12.71 -21.52
C ILE A 12 1.87 13.87 -22.30
N ASP A 13 0.95 13.58 -23.21
CA ASP A 13 0.30 14.63 -23.98
C ASP A 13 -0.75 15.38 -23.15
N GLY A 14 -0.71 16.71 -23.26
CA GLY A 14 -1.66 17.59 -22.59
C GLY A 14 -1.17 18.14 -21.25
N LYS A 15 -2.07 18.83 -20.57
CA LYS A 15 -1.82 19.42 -19.25
C LYS A 15 -2.38 18.52 -18.15
N CYS A 16 -1.70 18.47 -17.00
CA CYS A 16 -2.15 17.67 -15.86
C CYS A 16 -1.89 18.34 -14.50
N VAL A 17 -2.51 17.79 -13.47
CA VAL A 17 -2.19 18.01 -12.06
C VAL A 17 -1.39 16.82 -11.57
N LEU A 18 -0.26 17.04 -10.87
CA LEU A 18 0.57 15.98 -10.33
C LEU A 18 0.62 16.02 -8.80
N ALA A 19 0.34 14.90 -8.16
CA ALA A 19 0.69 14.65 -6.77
C ALA A 19 2.12 14.09 -6.71
N LEU A 20 3.02 14.77 -5.98
CA LEU A 20 4.44 14.41 -5.93
C LEU A 20 4.79 13.78 -4.59
N GLY A 21 5.39 12.60 -4.59
CA GLY A 21 5.83 11.95 -3.37
C GLY A 21 6.38 10.54 -3.56
N PHE A 22 7.00 9.99 -2.52
CA PHE A 22 7.42 8.59 -2.49
C PHE A 22 6.23 7.64 -2.24
N PHE A 23 5.21 8.11 -1.54
CA PHE A 23 3.94 7.43 -1.26
C PHE A 23 4.08 6.03 -0.66
N ASP A 24 5.11 5.79 0.15
CA ASP A 24 5.25 4.53 0.86
C ASP A 24 4.15 4.41 1.93
N GLY A 25 3.32 3.36 1.79
CA GLY A 25 2.15 3.10 2.64
C GLY A 25 0.90 3.91 2.31
N VAL A 26 0.97 4.90 1.42
CA VAL A 26 -0.18 5.76 1.04
C VAL A 26 -1.06 6.14 2.24
N HIS A 27 -0.41 6.55 3.33
CA HIS A 27 -1.04 6.87 4.62
C HIS A 27 -1.91 8.12 4.57
N ILE A 28 -2.64 8.45 5.66
CA ILE A 28 -3.62 9.53 5.69
C ILE A 28 -3.08 10.89 5.21
N ALA A 29 -1.80 11.21 5.47
CA ALA A 29 -1.19 12.43 4.93
C ALA A 29 -0.96 12.36 3.41
N HIS A 30 -0.60 11.19 2.87
CA HIS A 30 -0.52 10.98 1.43
C HIS A 30 -1.91 11.02 0.78
N ARG A 31 -2.91 10.40 1.42
CA ARG A 31 -4.31 10.43 0.94
C ARG A 31 -4.86 11.85 0.89
N ASP A 32 -4.63 12.68 1.92
CA ASP A 32 -5.04 14.08 1.95
C ASP A 32 -4.36 14.91 0.84
N LEU A 33 -3.07 14.64 0.56
CA LEU A 33 -2.34 15.26 -0.53
C LEU A 33 -2.95 14.88 -1.89
N ILE A 34 -3.18 13.60 -2.15
CA ILE A 34 -3.78 13.09 -3.39
C ILE A 34 -5.21 13.61 -3.55
N GLU A 35 -6.00 13.63 -2.49
CA GLU A 35 -7.38 14.15 -2.51
C GLU A 35 -7.41 15.66 -2.82
N THR A 36 -6.42 16.43 -2.31
CA THR A 36 -6.26 17.84 -2.67
C THR A 36 -5.96 17.98 -4.15
N ALA A 37 -5.03 17.19 -4.68
CA ALA A 37 -4.70 17.16 -6.10
C ALA A 37 -5.92 16.77 -6.97
N ARG A 38 -6.70 15.76 -6.54
CA ARG A 38 -7.93 15.34 -7.20
C ARG A 38 -8.96 16.47 -7.31
N LYS A 39 -9.25 17.16 -6.20
CA LYS A 39 -10.18 18.31 -6.19
C LYS A 39 -9.75 19.43 -7.12
N ILE A 40 -8.43 19.70 -7.20
CA ILE A 40 -7.88 20.68 -8.12
C ILE A 40 -8.04 20.22 -9.57
N ALA A 41 -7.70 18.95 -9.86
CA ALA A 41 -7.82 18.35 -11.18
C ALA A 41 -9.27 18.42 -11.70
N GLU A 42 -10.23 18.01 -10.88
CA GLU A 42 -11.67 18.09 -11.20
C GLU A 42 -12.13 19.53 -11.49
N LYS A 43 -11.77 20.49 -10.61
CA LYS A 43 -12.11 21.91 -10.81
C LYS A 43 -11.53 22.49 -12.09
N LYS A 44 -10.33 22.07 -12.46
CA LYS A 44 -9.62 22.53 -13.68
C LYS A 44 -9.95 21.68 -14.91
N ARG A 45 -10.67 20.58 -14.76
CA ARG A 45 -10.95 19.59 -15.83
C ARG A 45 -9.68 19.05 -16.46
N LEU A 46 -8.71 18.72 -15.61
CA LEU A 46 -7.42 18.14 -15.98
C LEU A 46 -7.30 16.74 -15.40
N PRO A 47 -6.52 15.83 -16.04
CA PRO A 47 -6.21 14.54 -15.45
C PRO A 47 -5.35 14.69 -14.18
N LEU A 48 -5.56 13.78 -13.22
CA LEU A 48 -4.74 13.62 -12.03
C LEU A 48 -3.68 12.55 -12.27
N GLY A 49 -2.41 12.94 -12.16
CA GLY A 49 -1.29 12.01 -12.15
C GLY A 49 -0.64 11.90 -10.76
N ILE A 50 -0.10 10.72 -10.49
CA ILE A 50 0.78 10.48 -9.33
C ILE A 50 2.21 10.37 -9.83
N PHE A 51 3.13 11.18 -9.31
CA PHE A 51 4.56 11.04 -9.59
C PHE A 51 5.25 10.42 -8.38
N THR A 52 5.81 9.24 -8.58
CA THR A 52 6.50 8.47 -7.55
C THR A 52 7.79 7.87 -8.10
N PHE A 53 8.53 7.12 -7.28
CA PHE A 53 9.85 6.64 -7.64
C PHE A 53 9.92 5.12 -7.60
N THR A 54 10.74 4.55 -8.48
CA THR A 54 11.24 3.18 -8.41
C THR A 54 12.70 3.15 -7.94
N GLY A 55 13.20 1.96 -7.61
CA GLY A 55 14.58 1.76 -7.14
C GLY A 55 14.74 2.04 -5.65
N ASP A 56 16.00 1.98 -5.21
CA ASP A 56 16.36 2.17 -3.79
C ASP A 56 16.52 3.66 -3.46
N VAL A 57 15.41 4.33 -3.21
CA VAL A 57 15.38 5.75 -2.84
C VAL A 57 15.75 5.98 -1.36
N LYS A 58 15.60 4.97 -0.50
CA LYS A 58 15.74 5.09 0.97
C LYS A 58 16.75 4.12 1.59
N GLY A 59 17.73 3.63 0.82
CA GLY A 59 18.82 2.83 1.37
C GLY A 59 18.37 1.47 1.92
N GLY A 60 17.55 0.72 1.18
CA GLY A 60 17.14 -0.64 1.54
C GLY A 60 16.03 -0.73 2.60
N ALA A 61 15.32 0.34 2.89
CA ALA A 61 14.18 0.28 3.81
C ALA A 61 13.04 -0.56 3.21
N GLU A 62 12.52 -1.53 3.98
CA GLU A 62 11.36 -2.34 3.61
C GLU A 62 10.17 -1.44 3.23
N ARG A 63 9.47 -1.80 2.17
CA ARG A 63 8.30 -1.05 1.66
C ARG A 63 7.03 -1.51 2.40
N ILE A 64 6.16 -0.56 2.75
CA ILE A 64 4.85 -0.92 3.33
C ILE A 64 3.98 -1.60 2.28
N TYR A 65 3.96 -1.05 1.05
CA TYR A 65 3.24 -1.59 -0.08
C TYR A 65 4.14 -1.71 -1.31
N SER A 66 3.97 -2.78 -2.06
CA SER A 66 4.52 -2.93 -3.41
C SER A 66 3.91 -1.90 -4.37
N ASP A 67 4.49 -1.74 -5.56
CA ASP A 67 3.95 -0.83 -6.57
C ASP A 67 2.56 -1.26 -7.04
N ARG A 68 2.28 -2.56 -7.04
CA ARG A 68 0.95 -3.11 -7.36
C ARG A 68 -0.11 -2.69 -6.34
N GLU A 69 0.20 -2.81 -5.05
CA GLU A 69 -0.69 -2.39 -3.97
C GLU A 69 -0.90 -0.88 -3.97
N LYS A 70 0.17 -0.10 -4.17
CA LYS A 70 0.07 1.36 -4.31
C LYS A 70 -0.83 1.76 -5.48
N ASN A 71 -0.68 1.14 -6.64
CA ASN A 71 -1.50 1.44 -7.82
C ASN A 71 -2.98 1.21 -7.57
N ARG A 72 -3.35 0.14 -6.87
CA ARG A 72 -4.74 -0.11 -6.48
C ARG A 72 -5.29 1.00 -5.57
N ILE A 73 -4.47 1.48 -4.64
CA ILE A 73 -4.87 2.60 -3.77
C ILE A 73 -4.97 3.89 -4.59
N PHE A 74 -4.01 4.20 -5.46
CA PHE A 74 -4.04 5.41 -6.30
C PHE A 74 -5.27 5.43 -7.21
N GLU A 75 -5.61 4.30 -7.82
CA GLU A 75 -6.82 4.17 -8.63
C GLU A 75 -8.10 4.40 -7.80
N SER A 76 -8.18 3.85 -6.59
CA SER A 76 -9.31 4.09 -5.68
C SER A 76 -9.43 5.54 -5.22
N LEU A 77 -8.32 6.29 -5.20
CA LEU A 77 -8.26 7.72 -4.91
C LEU A 77 -8.53 8.60 -6.14
N GLY A 78 -8.81 8.00 -7.31
CA GLY A 78 -9.19 8.70 -8.53
C GLY A 78 -8.02 9.21 -9.36
N ALA A 79 -6.84 8.59 -9.25
CA ALA A 79 -5.74 8.89 -10.17
C ALA A 79 -6.03 8.34 -11.56
N ASP A 80 -5.80 9.15 -12.59
CA ASP A 80 -5.94 8.76 -14.00
C ASP A 80 -4.70 8.01 -14.48
N PHE A 81 -3.52 8.40 -13.96
CA PHE A 81 -2.25 7.78 -14.29
C PHE A 81 -1.22 7.86 -13.16
N THR A 82 -0.22 7.00 -13.21
CA THR A 82 0.96 7.02 -12.32
C THR A 82 2.23 7.04 -13.15
N VAL A 83 3.19 7.88 -12.76
CA VAL A 83 4.55 7.93 -13.32
C VAL A 83 5.52 7.39 -12.30
N TYR A 84 6.15 6.28 -12.59
CA TYR A 84 7.26 5.71 -11.83
C TYR A 84 8.58 6.21 -12.40
N ALA A 85 9.22 7.13 -11.72
CA ALA A 85 10.52 7.63 -12.11
C ALA A 85 11.64 6.76 -11.55
N ASP A 86 12.54 6.28 -12.40
CA ASP A 86 13.78 5.65 -11.96
C ASP A 86 14.63 6.69 -11.22
N PHE A 87 14.81 6.49 -9.91
CA PHE A 87 15.57 7.42 -9.10
C PHE A 87 17.01 7.61 -9.61
N ALA A 88 17.65 6.56 -10.12
CA ALA A 88 18.99 6.64 -10.66
C ALA A 88 19.07 7.57 -11.87
N ALA A 89 18.02 7.66 -12.68
CA ALA A 89 17.97 8.51 -13.87
C ALA A 89 17.77 10.01 -13.55
N ILE A 90 17.23 10.34 -12.37
CA ILE A 90 16.85 11.73 -12.03
C ILE A 90 17.62 12.32 -10.83
N LYS A 91 18.34 11.52 -10.05
CA LYS A 91 19.01 11.95 -8.80
C LYS A 91 20.06 13.05 -9.00
N ASP A 92 20.65 13.15 -10.19
CA ASP A 92 21.71 14.10 -10.51
C ASP A 92 21.19 15.40 -11.18
N LEU A 93 19.89 15.49 -11.46
CA LEU A 93 19.26 16.70 -11.98
C LEU A 93 19.26 17.83 -10.94
N THR A 94 19.50 19.06 -11.39
CA THR A 94 19.28 20.21 -10.50
C THR A 94 17.79 20.40 -10.22
N PRO A 95 17.38 21.14 -9.17
CA PRO A 95 15.98 21.46 -8.93
C PRO A 95 15.29 22.10 -10.14
N GLU A 96 15.96 23.00 -10.85
CA GLU A 96 15.47 23.64 -12.08
C GLU A 96 15.23 22.61 -13.18
N GLU A 97 16.20 21.74 -13.43
CA GLU A 97 16.08 20.70 -14.44
C GLU A 97 14.97 19.72 -14.13
N PHE A 98 14.79 19.36 -12.86
CA PHE A 98 13.68 18.49 -12.44
C PHE A 98 12.32 19.13 -12.77
N VAL A 99 12.12 20.40 -12.42
CA VAL A 99 10.86 21.07 -12.70
C VAL A 99 10.67 21.32 -14.19
N GLU A 100 11.66 21.91 -14.87
CA GLU A 100 11.50 22.32 -16.27
C GLU A 100 11.47 21.14 -17.23
N LYS A 101 12.39 20.16 -17.07
CA LYS A 101 12.50 19.03 -18.02
C LYS A 101 11.49 17.92 -17.70
N ILE A 102 11.32 17.57 -16.41
CA ILE A 102 10.47 16.44 -16.02
C ILE A 102 9.03 16.90 -15.84
N LEU A 103 8.75 17.75 -14.84
CA LEU A 103 7.38 18.05 -14.49
C LEU A 103 6.67 18.80 -15.63
N VAL A 104 7.28 19.84 -16.18
CA VAL A 104 6.61 20.73 -17.15
C VAL A 104 6.75 20.20 -18.57
N SER A 105 7.97 19.96 -19.06
CA SER A 105 8.19 19.64 -20.50
C SER A 105 7.80 18.20 -20.83
N SER A 106 8.13 17.22 -19.97
CA SER A 106 7.83 15.80 -20.22
C SER A 106 6.40 15.45 -19.81
N LEU A 107 5.96 15.90 -18.64
CA LEU A 107 4.70 15.43 -18.06
C LEU A 107 3.54 16.43 -18.18
N GLY A 108 3.78 17.63 -18.75
CA GLY A 108 2.73 18.64 -18.91
C GLY A 108 2.14 19.15 -17.59
N CYS A 109 2.89 19.05 -16.47
CA CYS A 109 2.44 19.47 -15.16
C CYS A 109 2.22 20.99 -15.12
N VAL A 110 0.99 21.41 -14.90
CA VAL A 110 0.67 22.84 -14.69
C VAL A 110 0.39 23.15 -13.22
N ILE A 111 0.00 22.15 -12.42
CA ILE A 111 -0.17 22.29 -10.96
C ILE A 111 0.44 21.05 -10.30
N SER A 112 1.39 21.27 -9.40
CA SER A 112 1.95 20.22 -8.55
C SER A 112 1.44 20.31 -7.13
N VAL A 113 1.18 19.18 -6.46
CA VAL A 113 0.82 19.12 -5.05
C VAL A 113 1.86 18.26 -4.34
N ALA A 114 2.51 18.80 -3.32
CA ALA A 114 3.58 18.12 -2.58
C ALA A 114 3.42 18.34 -1.07
N GLY A 115 4.06 17.47 -0.28
CA GLY A 115 4.12 17.65 1.17
C GLY A 115 5.15 18.72 1.57
N PHE A 116 5.02 19.30 2.77
CA PHE A 116 5.94 20.31 3.32
C PHE A 116 7.40 19.82 3.38
N ASN A 117 7.62 18.52 3.50
CA ASN A 117 8.92 17.88 3.60
C ASN A 117 9.41 17.28 2.27
N PHE A 118 8.76 17.61 1.16
CA PHE A 118 9.17 17.13 -0.16
C PHE A 118 10.56 17.67 -0.51
N ARG A 119 11.44 16.75 -0.96
CA ARG A 119 12.79 17.08 -1.40
C ARG A 119 13.01 16.51 -2.79
N PHE A 120 13.75 17.27 -3.63
CA PHE A 120 14.04 16.88 -4.99
C PHE A 120 15.35 17.49 -5.49
N GLY A 121 15.76 17.05 -6.69
CA GLY A 121 17.02 17.51 -7.27
C GLY A 121 18.25 16.92 -6.59
N ARG A 122 19.41 17.19 -7.17
CA ARG A 122 20.71 16.66 -6.73
C ARG A 122 20.95 16.96 -5.25
N GLY A 123 21.28 15.90 -4.50
CA GLY A 123 21.53 16.04 -3.07
C GLY A 123 20.33 16.51 -2.26
N ALA A 124 19.10 16.35 -2.77
CA ALA A 124 17.87 16.82 -2.14
C ALA A 124 17.90 18.37 -1.87
N SER A 125 18.53 19.14 -2.75
CA SER A 125 18.73 20.59 -2.61
C SER A 125 17.45 21.40 -2.85
N GLY A 126 16.47 20.85 -3.60
CA GLY A 126 15.14 21.43 -3.76
C GLY A 126 14.23 21.10 -2.59
N ASP A 127 13.40 22.05 -2.19
CA ASP A 127 12.40 21.96 -1.13
C ASP A 127 11.04 22.52 -1.56
N ALA A 128 10.08 22.58 -0.65
CA ALA A 128 8.74 23.05 -0.93
C ALA A 128 8.70 24.51 -1.42
N GLU A 129 9.54 25.39 -0.90
CA GLU A 129 9.59 26.79 -1.30
C GLU A 129 10.23 26.96 -2.69
N SER A 130 11.34 26.26 -2.95
CA SER A 130 11.95 26.23 -4.28
C SER A 130 11.01 25.61 -5.32
N LEU A 131 10.22 24.58 -4.97
CA LEU A 131 9.20 24.03 -5.87
C LEU A 131 8.16 25.08 -6.28
N LYS A 132 7.65 25.88 -5.33
CA LYS A 132 6.72 26.98 -5.63
C LYS A 132 7.33 28.00 -6.58
N ALA A 133 8.55 28.45 -6.28
CA ALA A 133 9.23 29.46 -7.08
C ALA A 133 9.52 28.95 -8.51
N LEU A 134 9.99 27.72 -8.64
CA LEU A 134 10.32 27.12 -9.94
C LEU A 134 9.08 26.84 -10.78
N MET A 135 8.00 26.31 -10.17
CA MET A 135 6.72 26.11 -10.88
C MET A 135 6.13 27.45 -11.36
N ALA A 136 6.15 28.49 -10.50
CA ALA A 136 5.67 29.82 -10.88
C ALA A 136 6.49 30.40 -12.05
N ARG A 137 7.82 30.27 -12.04
CA ARG A 137 8.71 30.67 -13.13
C ARG A 137 8.40 29.96 -14.45
N ALA A 138 8.01 28.68 -14.36
CA ALA A 138 7.61 27.87 -15.51
C ALA A 138 6.14 28.09 -15.96
N GLY A 139 5.41 29.04 -15.34
CA GLY A 139 4.01 29.35 -15.66
C GLY A 139 2.99 28.41 -15.05
N GLY A 140 3.39 27.62 -14.06
CA GLY A 140 2.54 26.69 -13.29
C GLY A 140 2.35 27.12 -11.84
N GLU A 141 1.82 26.21 -11.03
CA GLU A 141 1.55 26.44 -9.60
C GLU A 141 2.02 25.22 -8.77
N ALA A 142 2.50 25.45 -7.54
CA ALA A 142 2.73 24.39 -6.58
C ALA A 142 1.94 24.61 -5.29
N VAL A 143 1.15 23.62 -4.90
CA VAL A 143 0.39 23.60 -3.65
C VAL A 143 1.13 22.72 -2.64
N ILE A 144 1.46 23.28 -1.47
CA ILE A 144 2.20 22.56 -0.44
C ILE A 144 1.27 22.22 0.72
N LYS A 145 1.21 20.91 1.04
CA LYS A 145 0.42 20.39 2.16
C LYS A 145 1.21 20.45 3.45
N SER A 146 0.53 20.89 4.50
CA SER A 146 1.09 20.90 5.86
C SER A 146 1.23 19.48 6.41
N GLU A 147 2.01 19.35 7.47
CA GLU A 147 2.12 18.13 8.25
C GLU A 147 0.78 17.69 8.82
N ILE A 148 0.55 16.37 8.81
CA ILE A 148 -0.58 15.75 9.50
C ILE A 148 -0.06 14.95 10.70
N THR A 149 -0.67 15.20 11.86
CA THR A 149 -0.39 14.48 13.11
C THR A 149 -1.58 13.60 13.49
N HIS A 150 -1.30 12.49 14.15
CA HIS A 150 -2.31 11.61 14.75
C HIS A 150 -1.86 11.18 16.14
N GLY A 151 -2.68 11.44 17.17
CA GLY A 151 -2.31 11.21 18.56
C GLY A 151 -1.14 12.09 19.03
N GLY A 152 -0.98 13.30 18.46
CA GLY A 152 0.10 14.24 18.82
C GLY A 152 1.46 13.95 18.15
N GLU A 153 1.56 12.92 17.33
CA GLU A 153 2.79 12.57 16.61
C GLU A 153 2.60 12.61 15.10
N THR A 154 3.68 12.95 14.38
CA THR A 154 3.69 12.97 12.92
C THR A 154 3.34 11.63 12.31
N VAL A 155 2.46 11.65 11.31
CA VAL A 155 2.18 10.45 10.49
C VAL A 155 3.32 10.22 9.52
N SER A 156 3.95 9.04 9.59
CA SER A 156 5.09 8.68 8.74
C SER A 156 5.14 7.19 8.42
N SER A 157 5.74 6.84 7.26
CA SER A 157 5.97 5.45 6.87
C SER A 157 6.79 4.67 7.91
N THR A 158 7.76 5.31 8.57
CA THR A 158 8.57 4.67 9.61
C THR A 158 7.72 4.26 10.81
N ARG A 159 6.84 5.15 11.30
CA ARG A 159 5.92 4.84 12.39
C ARG A 159 4.98 3.69 12.02
N ILE A 160 4.46 3.69 10.80
CA ILE A 160 3.56 2.63 10.30
C ILE A 160 4.30 1.28 10.23
N ARG A 161 5.53 1.25 9.69
CA ARG A 161 6.33 0.00 9.66
C ARG A 161 6.51 -0.58 11.06
N ASN A 162 6.87 0.25 12.05
CA ASN A 162 7.02 -0.20 13.44
C ASN A 162 5.71 -0.77 14.02
N LEU A 163 4.56 -0.20 13.68
CA LEU A 163 3.25 -0.72 14.10
C LEU A 163 2.96 -2.07 13.46
N LEU A 164 3.20 -2.23 12.17
CA LEU A 164 3.00 -3.48 11.43
C LEU A 164 3.93 -4.59 11.95
N THR A 165 5.21 -4.28 12.12
CA THR A 165 6.22 -5.23 12.66
C THR A 165 5.91 -5.66 14.10
N SER A 166 5.26 -4.80 14.89
CA SER A 166 4.82 -5.13 16.25
C SER A 166 3.43 -5.73 16.34
N GLY A 167 2.71 -5.89 15.22
CA GLY A 167 1.35 -6.44 15.19
C GLY A 167 0.25 -5.48 15.69
N ARG A 168 0.55 -4.18 15.81
CA ARG A 168 -0.42 -3.15 16.26
C ARG A 168 -1.31 -2.69 15.08
N MET A 169 -2.11 -3.64 14.56
CA MET A 169 -2.83 -3.47 13.30
C MET A 169 -3.87 -2.34 13.35
N LYS A 170 -4.62 -2.20 14.44
CA LYS A 170 -5.64 -1.14 14.58
C LYS A 170 -5.03 0.26 14.51
N GLU A 171 -3.87 0.44 15.13
CA GLU A 171 -3.16 1.71 15.09
C GLU A 171 -2.55 1.96 13.71
N ALA A 172 -1.98 0.93 13.07
CA ALA A 172 -1.53 1.03 11.69
C ALA A 172 -2.69 1.42 10.75
N THR A 173 -3.88 0.81 10.92
CA THR A 173 -5.12 1.13 10.18
C THR A 173 -5.49 2.61 10.34
N SER A 174 -5.42 3.16 11.57
CA SER A 174 -5.73 4.58 11.81
C SER A 174 -4.78 5.53 11.07
N LEU A 175 -3.51 5.14 10.92
CA LEU A 175 -2.53 5.94 10.17
C LEU A 175 -2.59 5.70 8.65
N LEU A 176 -2.90 4.50 8.20
CA LEU A 176 -3.07 4.16 6.79
C LEU A 176 -4.38 4.70 6.20
N GLY A 177 -5.41 4.86 7.06
CA GLY A 177 -6.78 5.22 6.65
C GLY A 177 -7.59 4.05 6.08
N ALA A 178 -7.03 2.83 6.14
CA ALA A 178 -7.68 1.56 5.82
C ALA A 178 -6.82 0.42 6.43
N PRO A 179 -7.37 -0.79 6.66
CA PRO A 179 -6.58 -1.93 7.11
C PRO A 179 -5.45 -2.26 6.13
N TYR A 180 -4.30 -2.64 6.69
CA TYR A 180 -3.19 -3.15 5.88
C TYR A 180 -3.64 -4.42 5.14
N TYR A 181 -3.28 -4.56 3.87
CA TYR A 181 -3.64 -5.72 3.07
C TYR A 181 -2.46 -6.28 2.28
N ILE A 182 -2.55 -7.54 1.96
CA ILE A 182 -1.71 -8.26 1.01
C ILE A 182 -2.53 -8.64 -0.20
N ILE A 183 -1.94 -8.54 -1.39
CA ILE A 183 -2.55 -8.95 -2.65
C ILE A 183 -1.68 -9.99 -3.33
N GLY A 184 -2.29 -11.03 -3.84
CA GLY A 184 -1.56 -12.07 -4.54
C GLY A 184 -2.48 -13.01 -5.30
N ARG A 185 -1.85 -13.84 -6.14
CA ARG A 185 -2.52 -14.96 -6.79
C ARG A 185 -2.53 -16.14 -5.83
N VAL A 186 -3.70 -16.74 -5.64
CA VAL A 186 -3.86 -17.88 -4.75
C VAL A 186 -3.05 -19.07 -5.25
N GLU A 187 -2.13 -19.56 -4.43
CA GLU A 187 -1.27 -20.70 -4.71
C GLU A 187 -1.74 -21.94 -3.98
N HIS A 188 -1.37 -23.10 -4.51
CA HIS A 188 -1.58 -24.38 -3.83
C HIS A 188 -0.59 -24.53 -2.66
N GLY A 189 -1.12 -24.66 -1.44
CA GLY A 189 -0.34 -25.02 -0.25
C GLY A 189 -0.28 -26.54 -0.03
N ASN A 190 0.21 -26.94 1.14
CA ASN A 190 0.41 -28.36 1.55
C ASN A 190 -0.86 -29.18 1.74
N LYS A 191 -2.05 -28.57 1.56
CA LYS A 191 -3.38 -29.21 1.74
C LYS A 191 -3.65 -29.78 3.15
N THR A 192 -2.77 -29.53 4.13
CA THR A 192 -2.95 -30.01 5.51
C THR A 192 -4.24 -29.49 6.13
N GLY A 193 -4.55 -28.19 5.94
CA GLY A 193 -5.81 -27.60 6.39
C GLY A 193 -7.03 -28.30 5.79
N ARG A 194 -6.99 -28.66 4.51
CA ARG A 194 -8.10 -29.36 3.83
C ARG A 194 -8.39 -30.72 4.45
N THR A 195 -7.36 -31.49 4.83
CA THR A 195 -7.55 -32.81 5.50
C THR A 195 -8.15 -32.66 6.90
N LEU A 196 -7.97 -31.53 7.54
CA LEU A 196 -8.54 -31.20 8.85
C LEU A 196 -9.92 -30.56 8.78
N GLY A 197 -10.44 -30.26 7.57
CA GLY A 197 -11.72 -29.61 7.36
C GLY A 197 -11.66 -28.07 7.37
N PHE A 198 -10.46 -27.48 7.24
CA PHE A 198 -10.21 -26.03 7.19
C PHE A 198 -9.40 -25.69 5.92
N PRO A 199 -10.04 -25.67 4.74
CA PRO A 199 -9.33 -25.33 3.50
C PRO A 199 -8.75 -23.93 3.57
N THR A 200 -7.46 -23.80 3.27
CA THR A 200 -6.72 -22.53 3.30
C THR A 200 -6.27 -22.11 1.92
N VAL A 201 -6.17 -20.81 1.73
CA VAL A 201 -5.53 -20.17 0.57
C VAL A 201 -4.16 -19.63 0.97
N ASN A 202 -3.20 -19.75 0.08
CA ASN A 202 -1.83 -19.29 0.31
C ASN A 202 -1.52 -18.12 -0.63
N LEU A 203 -0.99 -17.02 -0.08
CA LEU A 203 -0.43 -15.93 -0.86
C LEU A 203 1.04 -15.75 -0.51
N PRO A 204 1.92 -15.60 -1.52
CA PRO A 204 3.30 -15.19 -1.27
C PRO A 204 3.34 -13.77 -0.73
N MET A 205 4.25 -13.50 0.19
CA MET A 205 4.52 -12.13 0.64
C MET A 205 5.40 -11.41 -0.40
N SER A 206 5.16 -10.10 -0.58
CA SER A 206 5.93 -9.29 -1.53
C SER A 206 7.40 -9.22 -1.13
N GLU A 207 8.31 -9.48 -2.07
CA GLU A 207 9.75 -9.31 -1.85
C GLU A 207 10.07 -7.84 -1.49
N GLY A 208 10.91 -7.64 -0.46
CA GLY A 208 11.25 -6.31 0.05
C GLY A 208 10.09 -5.58 0.75
N GLY A 209 8.97 -6.29 0.97
CA GLY A 209 7.85 -5.79 1.76
C GLY A 209 8.15 -5.78 3.26
N VAL A 210 7.37 -4.98 4.01
CA VAL A 210 7.50 -4.89 5.47
C VAL A 210 7.35 -6.26 6.13
N THR A 211 8.28 -6.57 7.02
CA THR A 211 8.23 -7.80 7.82
C THR A 211 7.15 -7.68 8.88
N LEU A 212 6.04 -8.40 8.69
CA LEU A 212 4.96 -8.46 9.67
C LEU A 212 5.35 -9.32 10.88
N ARG A 213 4.77 -9.01 12.06
CA ARG A 213 4.88 -9.90 13.21
C ARG A 213 4.33 -11.28 12.85
N ARG A 214 5.10 -12.33 13.09
CA ARG A 214 4.63 -13.71 12.86
C ARG A 214 3.53 -14.08 13.82
N GLY A 215 2.53 -14.82 13.32
CA GLY A 215 1.39 -15.28 14.10
C GLY A 215 0.08 -15.21 13.36
N VAL A 216 -0.99 -15.32 14.10
CA VAL A 216 -2.36 -15.43 13.59
C VAL A 216 -3.06 -14.09 13.67
N TYR A 217 -3.66 -13.71 12.57
CA TYR A 217 -4.39 -12.47 12.40
C TYR A 217 -5.86 -12.75 12.09
N ARG A 218 -6.72 -11.91 12.60
CA ARG A 218 -8.07 -11.76 12.09
C ARG A 218 -8.00 -11.00 10.77
N SER A 219 -8.71 -11.49 9.76
CA SER A 219 -8.67 -10.90 8.44
C SER A 219 -10.06 -10.79 7.80
N ALA A 220 -10.12 -10.02 6.72
CA ALA A 220 -11.28 -9.90 5.84
C ALA A 220 -10.84 -10.16 4.40
N VAL A 221 -11.64 -10.94 3.66
CA VAL A 221 -11.35 -11.34 2.30
C VAL A 221 -12.55 -11.01 1.41
N PRO A 222 -12.49 -9.92 0.62
CA PRO A 222 -13.50 -9.62 -0.39
C PRO A 222 -13.42 -10.62 -1.54
N ILE A 223 -14.53 -11.28 -1.86
CA ILE A 223 -14.68 -12.20 -3.00
C ILE A 223 -16.02 -11.92 -3.66
N GLY A 224 -16.02 -11.49 -4.91
CA GLY A 224 -17.21 -11.02 -5.61
C GLY A 224 -17.85 -9.84 -4.87
N GLU A 225 -19.12 -9.96 -4.54
CA GLU A 225 -19.90 -8.92 -3.82
C GLU A 225 -19.95 -9.14 -2.30
N LYS A 226 -19.21 -10.08 -1.76
CA LYS A 226 -19.21 -10.41 -0.33
C LYS A 226 -17.84 -10.20 0.31
N ILE A 227 -17.86 -9.84 1.58
CA ILE A 227 -16.68 -9.81 2.43
C ILE A 227 -16.78 -11.00 3.40
N TYR A 228 -15.81 -11.89 3.31
CA TYR A 228 -15.71 -13.04 4.20
C TYR A 228 -14.77 -12.74 5.36
N HIS A 229 -15.09 -13.25 6.55
CA HIS A 229 -14.14 -13.27 7.65
C HIS A 229 -13.06 -14.31 7.36
N GLY A 230 -11.84 -14.04 7.81
CA GLY A 230 -10.71 -14.94 7.67
C GLY A 230 -9.84 -15.00 8.91
N ILE A 231 -9.09 -16.09 8.99
CA ILE A 231 -8.00 -16.28 9.94
C ILE A 231 -6.75 -16.49 9.11
N THR A 232 -5.79 -15.56 9.24
CA THR A 232 -4.55 -15.58 8.45
C THR A 232 -3.37 -15.85 9.34
N ASN A 233 -2.62 -16.91 9.06
CA ASN A 233 -1.31 -17.15 9.63
C ASN A 233 -0.23 -16.50 8.76
N ILE A 234 0.63 -15.69 9.37
CA ILE A 234 1.85 -15.15 8.76
C ILE A 234 3.02 -15.88 9.38
N GLY A 235 3.69 -16.72 8.59
CA GLY A 235 4.77 -17.55 9.09
C GLY A 235 5.66 -18.11 7.98
N THR A 236 6.66 -18.92 8.35
CA THR A 236 7.48 -19.64 7.39
C THR A 236 6.82 -20.96 7.05
N CYS A 237 6.75 -21.29 5.76
CA CYS A 237 6.26 -22.59 5.31
C CYS A 237 7.46 -23.53 5.06
N PRO A 238 7.57 -24.68 5.76
CA PRO A 238 8.73 -25.60 5.64
C PRO A 238 8.89 -26.23 4.24
N THR A 239 7.91 -26.10 3.35
CA THR A 239 7.87 -26.73 2.02
C THR A 239 8.30 -25.85 0.85
N PHE A 240 8.29 -24.56 1.06
CA PHE A 240 8.94 -23.59 0.19
C PHE A 240 10.22 -23.15 0.90
N ASP A 241 11.21 -22.59 0.26
CA ASP A 241 12.47 -22.18 0.87
C ASP A 241 12.27 -21.72 2.34
N GLU A 242 12.98 -22.34 3.31
CA GLU A 242 12.83 -22.11 4.76
C GLU A 242 12.93 -20.62 5.17
N ARG A 243 13.28 -19.75 4.24
CA ARG A 243 13.41 -18.29 4.43
C ARG A 243 12.22 -17.49 3.94
N SER A 244 11.29 -18.08 3.16
CA SER A 244 10.16 -17.34 2.61
C SER A 244 9.00 -17.28 3.60
N VAL A 245 8.54 -16.05 3.87
CA VAL A 245 7.33 -15.80 4.68
C VAL A 245 6.13 -15.88 3.76
N HIS A 246 5.12 -16.62 4.17
CA HIS A 246 3.85 -16.79 3.45
C HIS A 246 2.67 -16.40 4.33
N SER A 247 1.58 -16.05 3.70
CA SER A 247 0.28 -15.95 4.37
C SER A 247 -0.56 -17.17 4.02
N GLU A 248 -1.07 -17.85 5.03
CA GLU A 248 -2.03 -18.93 4.92
C GLU A 248 -3.34 -18.52 5.56
N THR A 249 -4.42 -18.43 4.77
CA THR A 249 -5.70 -17.90 5.22
C THR A 249 -6.81 -18.94 5.12
N TYR A 250 -7.45 -19.25 6.24
CA TYR A 250 -8.73 -19.93 6.29
C TYR A 250 -9.84 -18.89 6.14
N ILE A 251 -10.60 -18.98 5.02
CA ILE A 251 -11.74 -18.12 4.73
C ILE A 251 -12.98 -18.77 5.31
N LEU A 252 -13.61 -18.11 6.28
CA LEU A 252 -14.75 -18.65 7.02
C LEU A 252 -16.00 -18.68 6.13
N ASP A 253 -16.73 -19.80 6.16
CA ASP A 253 -18.02 -19.97 5.49
C ASP A 253 -17.97 -19.69 3.96
N PHE A 254 -16.78 -19.87 3.36
CA PHE A 254 -16.57 -19.78 1.92
C PHE A 254 -16.51 -21.19 1.32
N GLU A 255 -17.36 -21.42 0.34
CA GLU A 255 -17.39 -22.63 -0.47
C GLU A 255 -17.14 -22.24 -1.93
N GLY A 256 -15.95 -22.56 -2.43
CA GLY A 256 -15.57 -22.24 -3.81
C GLY A 256 -14.13 -22.62 -4.10
N ASP A 257 -13.79 -22.59 -5.38
CA ASP A 257 -12.42 -22.76 -5.87
C ASP A 257 -11.94 -21.40 -6.41
N ILE A 258 -10.89 -20.86 -5.80
CA ILE A 258 -10.28 -19.58 -6.17
C ILE A 258 -8.77 -19.72 -6.42
N TYR A 259 -8.29 -20.96 -6.64
CA TYR A 259 -6.90 -21.15 -7.02
C TYR A 259 -6.57 -20.47 -8.35
N GLY A 260 -5.44 -19.77 -8.37
CA GLY A 260 -5.01 -18.97 -9.51
C GLY A 260 -5.72 -17.63 -9.65
N GLU A 261 -6.77 -17.35 -8.86
CA GLU A 261 -7.38 -16.03 -8.80
C GLU A 261 -6.54 -15.05 -7.99
N GLU A 262 -6.68 -13.77 -8.29
CA GLU A 262 -6.08 -12.69 -7.53
C GLU A 262 -7.04 -12.22 -6.45
N ILE A 263 -6.60 -12.29 -5.19
CA ILE A 263 -7.41 -11.81 -4.06
C ILE A 263 -6.63 -10.83 -3.18
N CYS A 264 -7.38 -10.07 -2.38
CA CYS A 264 -6.84 -9.24 -1.30
C CYS A 264 -7.22 -9.84 0.05
N ILE A 265 -6.27 -9.87 0.97
CA ILE A 265 -6.49 -10.27 2.37
C ILE A 265 -6.16 -9.05 3.24
N TYR A 266 -7.17 -8.48 3.89
CA TYR A 266 -7.06 -7.35 4.78
C TYR A 266 -6.79 -7.84 6.20
N LEU A 267 -5.65 -7.46 6.80
CA LEU A 267 -5.28 -7.83 8.16
C LEU A 267 -5.86 -6.82 9.15
N LEU A 268 -6.78 -7.26 10.00
CA LEU A 268 -7.57 -6.38 10.87
C LEU A 268 -6.99 -6.27 12.28
N ASP A 269 -6.56 -7.40 12.85
CA ASP A 269 -6.05 -7.46 14.22
C ASP A 269 -5.09 -8.64 14.39
N PHE A 270 -4.08 -8.47 15.25
CA PHE A 270 -3.19 -9.55 15.66
C PHE A 270 -3.85 -10.34 16.81
N MET A 271 -4.06 -11.63 16.62
CA MET A 271 -4.77 -12.47 17.58
C MET A 271 -3.83 -13.15 18.58
N ARG A 272 -2.77 -13.78 18.07
CA ARG A 272 -1.80 -14.55 18.87
C ARG A 272 -0.54 -14.88 18.08
N GLU A 273 0.48 -15.31 18.77
CA GLU A 273 1.69 -15.90 18.17
C GLU A 273 1.44 -17.30 17.60
N GLU A 274 2.38 -17.79 16.80
CA GLU A 274 2.37 -19.18 16.34
C GLU A 274 2.52 -20.13 17.54
N ILE A 275 1.81 -21.23 17.49
CA ILE A 275 1.85 -22.29 18.51
C ILE A 275 2.18 -23.61 17.81
N ALA A 276 3.15 -24.35 18.32
CA ALA A 276 3.40 -25.70 17.89
C ALA A 276 2.40 -26.67 18.56
N PHE A 277 1.76 -27.51 17.77
CA PHE A 277 0.77 -28.49 18.26
C PHE A 277 1.34 -29.89 18.22
N SER A 278 1.12 -30.64 19.30
CA SER A 278 1.57 -32.03 19.41
C SER A 278 0.68 -32.99 18.63
N THR A 279 -0.60 -32.64 18.43
CA THR A 279 -1.56 -33.49 17.70
C THR A 279 -2.40 -32.67 16.71
N PRO A 280 -2.90 -33.30 15.64
CA PRO A 280 -3.88 -32.66 14.73
C PRO A 280 -5.17 -32.22 15.44
N SER A 281 -5.55 -32.93 16.53
CA SER A 281 -6.72 -32.59 17.35
C SER A 281 -6.54 -31.26 18.09
N ASP A 282 -5.35 -30.99 18.62
CA ASP A 282 -5.03 -29.74 19.31
C ASP A 282 -5.07 -28.56 18.33
N LEU A 283 -4.51 -28.76 17.14
CA LEU A 283 -4.58 -27.75 16.05
C LEU A 283 -6.04 -27.45 15.68
N LYS A 284 -6.86 -28.50 15.51
CA LYS A 284 -8.28 -28.34 15.17
C LYS A 284 -9.03 -27.59 16.28
N MET A 285 -8.77 -27.89 17.52
CA MET A 285 -9.37 -27.20 18.68
C MET A 285 -8.99 -25.71 18.67
N GLN A 286 -7.71 -25.40 18.46
CA GLN A 286 -7.25 -24.01 18.43
C GLN A 286 -7.83 -23.23 17.26
N ILE A 287 -7.92 -23.79 16.04
CA ILE A 287 -8.55 -23.15 14.90
C ILE A 287 -10.03 -22.80 15.21
N ASN A 288 -10.76 -23.69 15.90
CA ASN A 288 -12.14 -23.39 16.32
C ASN A 288 -12.23 -22.26 17.36
N ILE A 289 -11.27 -22.17 18.28
CA ILE A 289 -11.17 -21.04 19.21
C ILE A 289 -10.94 -19.74 18.44
N ASP A 290 -9.99 -19.74 17.51
CA ASP A 290 -9.66 -18.57 16.68
C ASP A 290 -10.85 -18.18 15.80
N LYS A 291 -11.58 -19.14 15.18
CA LYS A 291 -12.80 -18.91 14.43
C LYS A 291 -13.87 -18.19 15.27
N ASN A 292 -14.14 -18.73 16.47
CA ASN A 292 -15.14 -18.15 17.37
C ASN A 292 -14.76 -16.72 17.80
N ARG A 293 -13.47 -16.47 18.04
CA ARG A 293 -12.97 -15.14 18.38
C ARG A 293 -13.09 -14.20 17.19
N ALA A 294 -12.69 -14.63 15.98
CA ALA A 294 -12.78 -13.82 14.76
C ALA A 294 -14.21 -13.38 14.44
N ILE A 295 -15.21 -14.23 14.73
CA ILE A 295 -16.63 -13.91 14.53
C ILE A 295 -17.17 -12.99 15.63
N LYS A 296 -16.85 -13.25 16.90
CA LYS A 296 -17.42 -12.52 18.04
C LYS A 296 -16.95 -11.07 18.16
N GLU A 297 -15.72 -10.79 17.78
CA GLU A 297 -15.11 -9.45 17.89
C GLU A 297 -15.58 -8.49 16.79
N ASN A 298 -16.59 -8.91 15.97
CA ASN A 298 -17.00 -8.14 14.79
C ASN A 298 -18.49 -8.06 14.58
N GLY A 299 -18.93 -6.81 14.36
CA GLY A 299 -20.04 -6.55 13.44
C GLY A 299 -19.63 -6.84 11.98
N ASP A 300 -20.58 -6.72 11.05
CA ASP A 300 -20.32 -6.86 9.63
C ASP A 300 -19.26 -5.85 9.18
N ILE A 301 -18.19 -6.35 8.56
CA ILE A 301 -17.14 -5.50 7.98
C ILE A 301 -17.69 -4.92 6.68
N THR A 302 -17.63 -3.60 6.56
CA THR A 302 -18.13 -2.90 5.39
C THR A 302 -17.02 -2.65 4.35
N TRP A 303 -17.41 -2.50 3.09
CA TRP A 303 -16.51 -2.10 2.01
C TRP A 303 -15.80 -0.78 2.33
N GLN A 304 -16.52 0.16 2.93
CA GLN A 304 -15.99 1.46 3.32
C GLN A 304 -14.86 1.33 4.38
N GLU A 305 -15.02 0.45 5.37
CA GLU A 305 -13.98 0.18 6.38
C GLU A 305 -12.72 -0.42 5.77
N LEU A 306 -12.85 -1.19 4.68
CA LEU A 306 -11.71 -1.70 3.92
C LEU A 306 -11.11 -0.65 2.96
N GLY A 307 -11.66 0.56 2.90
CA GLY A 307 -11.22 1.59 1.95
C GLY A 307 -11.63 1.30 0.51
N LEU A 308 -12.66 0.47 0.33
CA LEU A 308 -13.26 0.09 -0.95
C LEU A 308 -14.58 0.85 -1.15
N LYS A 309 -14.89 1.18 -2.41
CA LYS A 309 -16.14 1.87 -2.79
C LYS A 309 -17.19 0.89 -3.26
#